data_4319de6510953523889c106cb7bce35c
#
_entry.id   4319de6510953523889c106cb7bce35c
#
_cell.length_a   1.000
_cell.length_b   1.000
_cell.length_c   1.000
_cell.angle_alpha   90.00
_cell.angle_beta   90.00
_cell.angle_gamma   90.00
#
_symmetry.space_group_name_H-M   'P 1'
#
loop_
_entity.id
_entity.type
_entity.pdbx_description
1 polymer ?
#
loop_
_entity_poly.entity_id
_entity_poly.type
_entity_poly.pdbx_seq_one_letter_code
_entity_poly.pdbx_strand_id
1 'polypeptide(L)'
;YAGHGYRTKEPFYKTFDEMVEDVTGQIRRELEPGEKFALFGYSLGSLVAYETARRMGAVHVFLAAHAAPSIRSVKKGFHDLPDEEYADVLSGYGDIDPRIRNNKRFLNLYLRPSRADYALLEEYPFDEKHPAVATGATMFYSSEDTGFETVKPWKECFSERFEWIE
;
A
#
# COMPACT_ATOMS: atom_id res chain seq x y z
N TYR A 1 -9.39 4.90 -3.25
CA TYR A 1 -8.94 5.83 -2.20
C TYR A 1 -9.42 7.24 -2.50
N ALA A 2 -9.55 8.08 -1.45
CA ALA A 2 -9.84 9.51 -1.63
C ALA A 2 -8.73 10.18 -2.46
N GLY A 3 -9.10 11.11 -3.34
CA GLY A 3 -8.19 11.76 -4.27
C GLY A 3 -7.84 10.93 -5.52
N HIS A 4 -8.31 9.67 -5.63
CA HIS A 4 -7.99 8.75 -6.73
C HIS A 4 -9.23 8.30 -7.50
N GLY A 5 -9.04 7.92 -8.76
CA GLY A 5 -10.08 7.31 -9.60
C GLY A 5 -11.38 8.11 -9.61
N TYR A 6 -12.48 7.50 -9.20
CA TYR A 6 -13.78 8.16 -9.13
C TYR A 6 -13.92 9.16 -7.97
N ARG A 7 -12.98 9.14 -7.02
CA ARG A 7 -12.97 10.00 -5.82
C ARG A 7 -11.97 11.16 -5.93
N THR A 8 -11.58 11.56 -7.14
CA THR A 8 -10.57 12.63 -7.41
C THR A 8 -10.93 14.00 -6.84
N LYS A 9 -12.21 14.24 -6.51
CA LYS A 9 -12.68 15.51 -5.91
C LYS A 9 -12.53 15.53 -4.38
N GLU A 10 -12.26 14.40 -3.77
CA GLU A 10 -12.04 14.30 -2.34
C GLU A 10 -10.59 14.65 -2.00
N PRO A 11 -10.33 15.25 -0.82
CA PRO A 11 -8.96 15.53 -0.39
C PRO A 11 -8.20 14.21 -0.16
N PHE A 12 -6.89 14.23 -0.42
CA PHE A 12 -6.03 13.11 -0.03
C PHE A 12 -6.02 12.93 1.48
N TYR A 13 -5.78 11.71 1.94
CA TYR A 13 -5.61 11.43 3.36
C TYR A 13 -4.37 12.14 3.91
N LYS A 14 -4.44 12.56 5.16
CA LYS A 14 -3.33 13.19 5.88
C LYS A 14 -2.49 12.18 6.64
N THR A 15 -3.08 11.06 7.02
CA THR A 15 -2.41 10.00 7.76
C THR A 15 -2.76 8.63 7.16
N PHE A 16 -1.88 7.66 7.38
CA PHE A 16 -2.12 6.27 6.99
C PHE A 16 -3.36 5.71 7.70
N ASP A 17 -3.57 6.12 8.95
CA ASP A 17 -4.72 5.73 9.77
C ASP A 17 -6.05 6.17 9.15
N GLU A 18 -6.16 7.44 8.68
CA GLU A 18 -7.33 7.92 7.94
C GLU A 18 -7.64 7.07 6.70
N MET A 19 -6.60 6.67 5.94
CA MET A 19 -6.78 5.79 4.78
C MET A 19 -7.36 4.44 5.19
N VAL A 20 -6.81 3.82 6.24
CA VAL A 20 -7.27 2.50 6.71
C VAL A 20 -8.67 2.59 7.30
N GLU A 21 -9.00 3.66 8.02
CA GLU A 21 -10.36 3.89 8.55
C GLU A 21 -11.40 4.01 7.43
N ASP A 22 -11.10 4.80 6.38
CA ASP A 22 -12.01 4.94 5.24
C ASP A 22 -12.21 3.61 4.52
N VAL A 23 -11.14 2.86 4.22
CA VAL A 23 -11.23 1.53 3.59
C VAL A 23 -12.03 0.56 4.46
N THR A 24 -11.73 0.49 5.74
CA THR A 24 -12.44 -0.34 6.72
C THR A 24 -13.93 0.02 6.77
N GLY A 25 -14.24 1.31 6.76
CA GLY A 25 -15.64 1.80 6.73
C GLY A 25 -16.36 1.45 5.43
N GLN A 26 -15.69 1.49 4.28
CA GLN A 26 -16.27 1.07 3.01
C GLN A 26 -16.56 -0.43 3.01
N ILE A 27 -15.61 -1.26 3.43
CA ILE A 27 -15.80 -2.71 3.51
C ILE A 27 -16.97 -3.06 4.43
N ARG A 28 -17.06 -2.45 5.62
CA ARG A 28 -18.17 -2.70 6.57
C ARG A 28 -19.54 -2.39 5.99
N ARG A 29 -19.65 -1.42 5.10
CA ARG A 29 -20.93 -1.08 4.45
C ARG A 29 -21.37 -2.09 3.39
N GLU A 30 -20.42 -2.79 2.79
CA GLU A 30 -20.68 -3.78 1.74
C GLU A 30 -20.90 -5.20 2.29
N LEU A 31 -20.40 -5.50 3.50
CA LEU A 31 -20.52 -6.82 4.10
C LEU A 31 -21.85 -7.01 4.85
N GLU A 32 -22.48 -8.15 4.62
CA GLU A 32 -23.61 -8.61 5.42
C GLU A 32 -23.17 -9.09 6.82
N PRO A 33 -24.03 -9.06 7.84
CA PRO A 33 -23.68 -9.52 9.17
C PRO A 33 -23.22 -10.99 9.18
N GLY A 34 -21.98 -11.22 9.62
CA GLY A 34 -21.37 -12.57 9.68
C GLY A 34 -20.77 -13.08 8.36
N GLU A 35 -20.79 -12.26 7.31
CA GLU A 35 -20.15 -12.60 6.04
C GLU A 35 -18.63 -12.74 6.19
N LYS A 36 -18.09 -13.81 5.60
CA LYS A 36 -16.65 -14.06 5.56
C LYS A 36 -16.03 -13.39 4.33
N PHE A 37 -14.92 -12.72 4.52
CA PHE A 37 -14.21 -12.03 3.44
C PHE A 37 -12.70 -12.28 3.52
N ALA A 38 -12.03 -12.17 2.40
CA ALA A 38 -10.58 -12.09 2.29
C ALA A 38 -10.18 -10.72 1.78
N LEU A 39 -8.94 -10.33 2.06
CA LEU A 39 -8.37 -9.06 1.59
C LEU A 39 -7.29 -9.34 0.56
N PHE A 40 -7.20 -8.50 -0.46
CA PHE A 40 -6.08 -8.45 -1.39
C PHE A 40 -5.49 -7.04 -1.41
N GLY A 41 -4.18 -6.95 -1.20
CA GLY A 41 -3.44 -5.70 -1.28
C GLY A 41 -2.25 -5.80 -2.25
N TYR A 42 -2.07 -4.79 -3.08
CA TYR A 42 -0.93 -4.64 -3.98
C TYR A 42 -0.15 -3.36 -3.62
N SER A 43 1.17 -3.45 -3.53
CA SER A 43 2.05 -2.33 -3.17
C SER A 43 1.59 -1.67 -1.85
N LEU A 44 1.35 -0.36 -1.80
CA LEU A 44 0.73 0.35 -0.67
C LEU A 44 -0.51 -0.39 -0.14
N GLY A 45 -1.32 -0.96 -1.03
CA GLY A 45 -2.50 -1.74 -0.66
C GLY A 45 -2.19 -2.96 0.21
N SER A 46 -0.97 -3.49 0.19
CA SER A 46 -0.55 -4.59 1.09
C SER A 46 -0.54 -4.14 2.55
N LEU A 47 -0.01 -2.95 2.84
CA LEU A 47 -0.07 -2.37 4.19
C LEU A 47 -1.49 -2.02 4.60
N VAL A 48 -2.30 -1.48 3.68
CA VAL A 48 -3.71 -1.19 3.94
C VAL A 48 -4.50 -2.47 4.24
N ALA A 49 -4.28 -3.54 3.48
CA ALA A 49 -4.93 -4.84 3.73
C ALA A 49 -4.52 -5.43 5.09
N TYR A 50 -3.23 -5.36 5.44
CA TYR A 50 -2.72 -5.79 6.74
C TYR A 50 -3.38 -5.01 7.89
N GLU A 51 -3.37 -3.69 7.83
CA GLU A 51 -3.97 -2.85 8.87
C GLU A 51 -5.50 -3.00 8.95
N THR A 52 -6.16 -3.24 7.81
CA THR A 52 -7.59 -3.55 7.78
C THR A 52 -7.88 -4.91 8.44
N ALA A 53 -7.07 -5.94 8.14
CA ALA A 53 -7.20 -7.26 8.77
C ALA A 53 -7.04 -7.19 10.30
N ARG A 54 -6.15 -6.35 10.80
CA ARG A 54 -6.00 -6.09 12.24
C ARG A 54 -7.25 -5.51 12.90
N ARG A 55 -8.04 -4.72 12.16
CA ARG A 55 -9.24 -4.01 12.68
C ARG A 55 -10.54 -4.78 12.51
N MET A 56 -10.64 -5.61 11.49
CA MET A 56 -11.89 -6.28 11.13
C MET A 56 -11.84 -7.80 11.29
N GLY A 57 -10.66 -8.39 11.23
CA GLY A 57 -10.49 -9.79 10.93
C GLY A 57 -10.80 -10.10 9.45
N ALA A 58 -10.15 -11.09 8.90
CA ALA A 58 -10.39 -11.61 7.56
C ALA A 58 -10.10 -13.10 7.59
N VAL A 59 -10.70 -13.90 6.71
CA VAL A 59 -10.40 -15.33 6.66
C VAL A 59 -9.04 -15.61 6.03
N HIS A 60 -8.55 -14.69 5.18
CA HIS A 60 -7.23 -14.74 4.57
C HIS A 60 -6.80 -13.36 4.06
N VAL A 61 -5.48 -13.10 4.02
CA VAL A 61 -4.93 -11.88 3.45
C VAL A 61 -3.96 -12.23 2.32
N PHE A 62 -4.21 -11.70 1.13
CA PHE A 62 -3.31 -11.78 -0.01
C PHE A 62 -2.55 -10.47 -0.13
N LEU A 63 -1.23 -10.56 -0.14
CA LEU A 63 -0.31 -9.41 -0.23
C LEU A 63 0.52 -9.54 -1.50
N ALA A 64 0.84 -8.44 -2.14
CA ALA A 64 1.68 -8.44 -3.32
C ALA A 64 2.57 -7.20 -3.42
N ALA A 65 3.80 -7.39 -3.89
CA ALA A 65 4.73 -6.33 -4.31
C ALA A 65 4.98 -5.23 -3.25
N HIS A 66 5.16 -5.61 -1.98
CA HIS A 66 5.56 -4.68 -0.92
C HIS A 66 6.45 -5.36 0.12
N ALA A 67 7.54 -4.71 0.48
CA ALA A 67 8.40 -5.14 1.58
C ALA A 67 7.61 -5.26 2.90
N ALA A 68 8.07 -6.11 3.81
CA ALA A 68 7.43 -6.23 5.11
C ALA A 68 7.42 -4.88 5.87
N PRO A 69 6.42 -4.63 6.73
CA PRO A 69 6.27 -3.35 7.44
C PRO A 69 7.48 -2.97 8.29
N SER A 70 8.24 -3.96 8.79
CA SER A 70 9.48 -3.77 9.53
C SER A 70 10.65 -3.25 8.67
N ILE A 71 10.52 -3.31 7.35
CA ILE A 71 11.54 -2.86 6.40
C ILE A 71 11.10 -1.53 5.79
N ARG A 72 11.86 -0.48 6.06
CA ARG A 72 11.58 0.83 5.46
C ARG A 72 11.92 0.79 3.96
N SER A 73 10.89 0.69 3.13
CA SER A 73 11.00 0.62 1.66
C SER A 73 11.14 1.99 0.98
N VAL A 74 10.72 3.06 1.65
CA VAL A 74 10.73 4.42 1.11
C VAL A 74 11.65 5.32 1.94
N LYS A 75 12.49 6.10 1.28
CA LYS A 75 13.34 7.10 1.94
C LYS A 75 12.50 8.31 2.34
N LYS A 76 12.76 8.87 3.52
CA LYS A 76 12.12 10.10 3.97
C LYS A 76 12.41 11.26 3.01
N GLY A 77 11.38 12.04 2.68
CA GLY A 77 11.46 13.16 1.75
C GLY A 77 11.39 12.75 0.27
N PHE A 78 11.10 11.48 -0.05
CA PHE A 78 10.94 11.04 -1.42
C PHE A 78 9.77 11.75 -2.11
N HIS A 79 8.65 11.90 -1.42
CA HIS A 79 7.47 12.59 -1.95
C HIS A 79 7.70 14.08 -2.23
N ASP A 80 8.74 14.70 -1.64
CA ASP A 80 9.10 16.13 -1.82
C ASP A 80 10.11 16.38 -2.93
N LEU A 81 10.63 15.34 -3.60
CA LEU A 81 11.56 15.51 -4.71
C LEU A 81 10.99 16.42 -5.80
N PRO A 82 11.82 17.20 -6.50
CA PRO A 82 11.39 17.92 -7.71
C PRO A 82 10.68 17.02 -8.71
N ASP A 83 9.70 17.56 -9.46
CA ASP A 83 8.84 16.76 -10.35
C ASP A 83 9.64 15.86 -11.31
N GLU A 84 10.74 16.37 -11.88
CA GLU A 84 11.56 15.60 -12.82
C GLU A 84 12.28 14.43 -12.12
N GLU A 85 12.90 14.67 -10.97
CA GLU A 85 13.59 13.64 -10.19
C GLU A 85 12.62 12.58 -9.70
N TYR A 86 11.44 13.01 -9.21
CA TYR A 86 10.39 12.10 -8.78
C TYR A 86 9.88 11.24 -9.93
N ALA A 87 9.64 11.85 -11.11
CA ALA A 87 9.21 11.14 -12.30
C ALA A 87 10.27 10.15 -12.82
N ASP A 88 11.57 10.47 -12.70
CA ASP A 88 12.66 9.56 -13.07
C ASP A 88 12.63 8.29 -12.23
N VAL A 89 12.46 8.42 -10.92
CA VAL A 89 12.36 7.25 -10.03
C VAL A 89 11.10 6.43 -10.33
N LEU A 90 9.94 7.09 -10.52
CA LEU A 90 8.70 6.39 -10.86
C LEU A 90 8.78 5.64 -12.19
N SER A 91 9.54 6.14 -13.17
CA SER A 91 9.74 5.47 -14.45
C SER A 91 10.47 4.12 -14.31
N GLY A 92 11.11 3.85 -13.17
CA GLY A 92 11.64 2.54 -12.84
C GLY A 92 10.56 1.48 -12.57
N TYR A 93 9.34 1.90 -12.28
CA TYR A 93 8.17 1.01 -12.07
C TYR A 93 7.24 0.96 -13.29
N GLY A 94 7.44 1.81 -14.28
CA GLY A 94 6.67 1.87 -15.52
C GLY A 94 6.84 3.21 -16.23
N ASP A 95 6.90 3.18 -17.56
CA ASP A 95 7.15 4.38 -18.37
C ASP A 95 6.00 5.40 -18.23
N ILE A 96 6.37 6.65 -18.01
CA ILE A 96 5.44 7.76 -18.07
C ILE A 96 5.29 8.20 -19.54
N ASP A 97 4.06 8.23 -20.05
CA ASP A 97 3.77 8.66 -21.42
C ASP A 97 4.48 9.98 -21.74
N PRO A 98 5.29 10.06 -22.81
CA PRO A 98 6.01 11.29 -23.19
C PRO A 98 5.13 12.53 -23.30
N ARG A 99 3.84 12.37 -23.65
CA ARG A 99 2.89 13.49 -23.72
C ARG A 99 2.58 14.07 -22.34
N ILE A 100 2.60 13.23 -21.31
CA ILE A 100 2.46 13.66 -19.92
C ILE A 100 3.78 14.25 -19.44
N ARG A 101 4.89 13.52 -19.65
CA ARG A 101 6.21 13.91 -19.17
C ARG A 101 6.68 15.25 -19.70
N ASN A 102 6.45 15.52 -21.00
CA ASN A 102 6.87 16.74 -21.65
C ASN A 102 5.93 17.94 -21.42
N ASN A 103 4.86 17.78 -20.63
CA ASN A 103 3.95 18.85 -20.27
C ASN A 103 3.91 19.02 -18.75
N LYS A 104 4.57 20.07 -18.25
CA LYS A 104 4.69 20.35 -16.82
C LYS A 104 3.36 20.31 -16.06
N ARG A 105 2.28 20.82 -16.64
CA ARG A 105 0.95 20.80 -16.00
C ARG A 105 0.38 19.39 -15.92
N PHE A 106 0.52 18.60 -16.97
CA PHE A 106 0.04 17.21 -16.99
C PHE A 106 0.90 16.35 -16.08
N LEU A 107 2.22 16.52 -16.10
CA LEU A 107 3.13 15.83 -15.20
C LEU A 107 2.75 16.07 -13.73
N ASN A 108 2.59 17.34 -13.33
CA ASN A 108 2.21 17.66 -11.95
C ASN A 108 0.86 17.01 -11.55
N LEU A 109 -0.16 17.05 -12.44
CA LEU A 109 -1.44 16.38 -12.16
C LEU A 109 -1.31 14.86 -12.06
N TYR A 110 -0.44 14.25 -12.86
CA TYR A 110 -0.17 12.82 -12.86
C TYR A 110 0.56 12.38 -11.57
N LEU A 111 1.53 13.17 -11.10
CA LEU A 111 2.34 12.84 -9.94
C LEU A 111 1.61 13.06 -8.59
N ARG A 112 0.60 13.93 -8.54
CA ARG A 112 -0.08 14.31 -7.29
C ARG A 112 -0.62 13.13 -6.48
N PRO A 113 -1.37 12.16 -7.03
CA PRO A 113 -1.86 11.02 -6.27
C PRO A 113 -0.71 10.17 -5.72
N SER A 114 0.28 9.87 -6.55
CA SER A 114 1.45 9.10 -6.15
C SER A 114 2.23 9.78 -5.02
N ARG A 115 2.43 11.11 -5.07
CA ARG A 115 3.09 11.85 -4.00
C ARG A 115 2.34 11.74 -2.67
N ALA A 116 1.00 11.83 -2.72
CA ALA A 116 0.17 11.67 -1.53
C ALA A 116 0.32 10.26 -0.92
N ASP A 117 0.37 9.24 -1.75
CA ASP A 117 0.56 7.85 -1.31
C ASP A 117 1.95 7.63 -0.71
N TYR A 118 2.99 8.15 -1.34
CA TYR A 118 4.36 8.04 -0.81
C TYR A 118 4.56 8.84 0.49
N ALA A 119 3.89 9.98 0.64
CA ALA A 119 3.89 10.72 1.92
C ALA A 119 3.33 9.86 3.06
N LEU A 120 2.24 9.11 2.81
CA LEU A 120 1.68 8.18 3.80
C LEU A 120 2.63 7.01 4.09
N LEU A 121 3.29 6.46 3.07
CA LEU A 121 4.26 5.38 3.24
C LEU A 121 5.48 5.80 4.06
N GLU A 122 5.98 7.03 3.86
CA GLU A 122 7.11 7.56 4.60
C GLU A 122 6.85 7.70 6.10
N GLU A 123 5.62 8.04 6.45
CA GLU A 123 5.18 8.27 7.83
C GLU A 123 4.46 7.04 8.43
N TYR A 124 4.44 5.89 7.72
CA TYR A 124 3.77 4.68 8.21
C TYR A 124 4.34 4.23 9.57
N PRO A 125 3.51 4.18 10.62
CA PRO A 125 3.96 3.94 12.00
C PRO A 125 3.97 2.45 12.34
N PHE A 126 4.89 1.67 11.77
CA PHE A 126 4.99 0.25 12.15
C PHE A 126 5.43 0.09 13.61
N ASP A 127 4.67 -0.65 14.38
CA ASP A 127 5.01 -1.03 15.76
C ASP A 127 5.20 -2.56 15.88
N GLU A 128 6.45 -2.98 16.07
CA GLU A 128 6.84 -4.40 16.22
C GLU A 128 6.18 -5.08 17.43
N LYS A 129 5.67 -4.32 18.39
CA LYS A 129 5.00 -4.85 19.59
C LYS A 129 3.55 -5.22 19.35
N HIS A 130 2.99 -4.85 18.21
CA HIS A 130 1.63 -5.26 17.88
C HIS A 130 1.56 -6.79 17.73
N PRO A 131 0.53 -7.44 18.31
CA PRO A 131 0.33 -8.87 18.10
C PRO A 131 0.10 -9.20 16.63
N ALA A 132 0.61 -10.35 16.20
CA ALA A 132 0.37 -10.86 14.86
C ALA A 132 -1.15 -11.03 14.60
N VAL A 133 -1.56 -10.77 13.37
CA VAL A 133 -2.96 -10.93 12.95
C VAL A 133 -3.34 -12.41 12.99
N ALA A 134 -4.45 -12.74 13.65
CA ALA A 134 -4.94 -14.11 13.80
C ALA A 134 -5.66 -14.58 12.52
N THR A 135 -4.92 -14.67 11.42
CA THR A 135 -5.37 -15.20 10.13
C THR A 135 -4.19 -15.71 9.32
N GLY A 136 -4.46 -16.50 8.28
CA GLY A 136 -3.47 -16.90 7.30
C GLY A 136 -3.20 -15.82 6.26
N ALA A 137 -2.02 -15.84 5.65
CA ALA A 137 -1.70 -14.93 4.56
C ALA A 137 -0.86 -15.59 3.46
N THR A 138 -0.95 -15.02 2.26
CA THR A 138 -0.12 -15.38 1.11
C THR A 138 0.54 -14.12 0.57
N MET A 139 1.87 -14.15 0.44
CA MET A 139 2.66 -13.07 -0.14
C MET A 139 3.12 -13.45 -1.53
N PHE A 140 2.67 -12.69 -2.52
CA PHE A 140 3.17 -12.75 -3.89
C PHE A 140 4.34 -11.78 -4.05
N TYR A 141 5.46 -12.28 -4.54
CA TYR A 141 6.66 -11.47 -4.74
C TYR A 141 7.33 -11.83 -6.06
N SER A 142 8.26 -11.01 -6.50
CA SER A 142 9.12 -11.28 -7.66
C SER A 142 10.55 -10.91 -7.32
N SER A 143 11.49 -11.76 -7.69
CA SER A 143 12.92 -11.47 -7.56
C SER A 143 13.37 -10.25 -8.37
N GLU A 144 12.62 -9.88 -9.42
CA GLU A 144 12.88 -8.71 -10.26
C GLU A 144 12.32 -7.39 -9.69
N ASP A 145 11.41 -7.45 -8.70
CA ASP A 145 10.79 -6.28 -8.06
C ASP A 145 11.08 -6.24 -6.57
N THR A 146 10.36 -7.05 -5.81
CA THR A 146 10.43 -7.07 -4.34
C THR A 146 11.04 -8.39 -3.88
N GLY A 147 12.37 -8.40 -3.74
CA GLY A 147 13.14 -9.62 -3.46
C GLY A 147 12.74 -10.32 -2.15
N PHE A 148 12.94 -11.64 -2.09
CA PHE A 148 12.49 -12.51 -0.99
C PHE A 148 12.89 -12.00 0.39
N GLU A 149 14.13 -11.52 0.57
CA GLU A 149 14.62 -11.06 1.88
C GLU A 149 13.83 -9.86 2.42
N THR A 150 13.22 -9.05 1.55
CA THR A 150 12.40 -7.91 1.94
C THR A 150 10.95 -8.30 2.25
N VAL A 151 10.44 -9.39 1.68
CA VAL A 151 9.08 -9.89 1.95
C VAL A 151 9.03 -10.96 3.02
N LYS A 152 10.14 -11.64 3.29
CA LYS A 152 10.23 -12.72 4.26
C LYS A 152 9.70 -12.35 5.66
N PRO A 153 9.98 -11.15 6.22
CA PRO A 153 9.49 -10.79 7.55
C PRO A 153 7.97 -10.58 7.63
N TRP A 154 7.23 -10.54 6.52
CA TRP A 154 5.76 -10.54 6.57
C TRP A 154 5.19 -11.71 7.38
N LYS A 155 5.91 -12.85 7.44
CA LYS A 155 5.50 -14.01 8.25
C LYS A 155 5.28 -13.65 9.72
N GLU A 156 6.04 -12.72 10.27
CA GLU A 156 5.96 -12.30 11.67
C GLU A 156 4.69 -11.47 11.96
N CYS A 157 4.09 -10.92 10.91
CA CYS A 157 2.85 -10.15 11.01
C CYS A 157 1.58 -11.01 11.13
N PHE A 158 1.68 -12.33 10.93
CA PHE A 158 0.53 -13.25 10.90
C PHE A 158 0.80 -14.48 11.79
N SER A 159 -0.18 -14.87 12.63
CA SER A 159 -0.01 -15.99 13.56
C SER A 159 -0.42 -17.35 12.99
N GLU A 160 -1.14 -17.39 11.86
CA GLU A 160 -1.56 -18.63 11.20
C GLU A 160 -0.65 -18.97 10.01
N ARG A 161 -1.13 -19.86 9.10
CA ARG A 161 -0.39 -20.31 7.91
C ARG A 161 0.01 -19.13 7.04
N PHE A 162 1.29 -19.07 6.70
CA PHE A 162 1.84 -18.07 5.78
C PHE A 162 2.54 -18.74 4.60
N GLU A 163 2.28 -18.27 3.41
CA GLU A 163 2.88 -18.79 2.17
C GLU A 163 3.52 -17.66 1.37
N TRP A 164 4.64 -17.97 0.69
CA TRP A 164 5.28 -17.11 -0.29
C TRP A 164 5.11 -17.75 -1.66
N ILE A 165 4.73 -16.95 -2.65
CA ILE A 165 4.58 -17.36 -4.05
C ILE A 165 5.37 -16.38 -4.92
N GLU A 166 6.32 -16.89 -5.67
CA GLU A 166 7.11 -16.16 -6.66
C GLU A 166 6.43 -16.16 -8.03
#